data_d4727320c0148c12b5009b8b01ef2cd6
#
_entry.id   d4727320c0148c12b5009b8b01ef2cd6
#
_cell.length_a   1.000
_cell.length_b   1.000
_cell.length_c   1.000
_cell.angle_alpha   90.00
_cell.angle_beta   90.00
_cell.angle_gamma   90.00
#
_symmetry.space_group_name_H-M   'P 1'
#
loop_
_entity.id
_entity.type
_entity.pdbx_description
1 polymer ?
#
loop_
_entity_poly.entity_id
_entity_poly.type
_entity_poly.pdbx_seq_one_letter_code
_entity_poly.pdbx_strand_id
1 'polypeptide(L)'
;MTFSEVRKYEFGDDIRSIDWNVTARYNEPFIKIFEEERELTLMLLIDVSGSKNFATRNKLKKDIVTEIAATLAFSALKNNDKVGAILFTDNIELFIPPNKGKKHILRIIRELLEFKPKSAKTSIDSSLKFLLSIIQKKAIVFVLSDFIDDNYDKSLKLAAKKYDLTGIR
;
A
#
# COMPACT_ATOMS: atom_id res chain seq x y z
N MET A 1 14.30 5.68 -11.93
CA MET A 1 14.58 7.06 -12.34
C MET A 1 13.99 7.27 -13.72
N THR A 2 13.01 8.15 -13.83
CA THR A 2 12.38 8.49 -15.10
C THR A 2 12.92 9.84 -15.54
N PHE A 3 13.26 9.97 -16.83
CA PHE A 3 13.68 11.23 -17.42
C PHE A 3 12.51 12.22 -17.30
N SER A 4 12.74 13.38 -16.67
CA SER A 4 11.71 14.39 -16.46
C SER A 4 11.87 15.52 -17.46
N GLU A 5 13.01 16.19 -17.42
CA GLU A 5 13.26 17.34 -18.28
C GLU A 5 14.76 17.62 -18.49
N VAL A 6 15.05 18.52 -19.40
CA VAL A 6 16.40 19.06 -19.63
C VAL A 6 16.36 20.55 -19.31
N ARG A 7 17.26 21.02 -18.45
CA ARG A 7 17.46 22.46 -18.18
C ARG A 7 18.90 22.90 -18.42
N LYS A 8 19.11 24.18 -18.53
CA LYS A 8 20.48 24.71 -18.60
C LYS A 8 21.27 24.38 -17.34
N TYR A 9 22.54 24.10 -17.52
CA TYR A 9 23.49 23.89 -16.42
C TYR A 9 23.63 25.17 -15.59
N GLU A 10 23.61 25.04 -14.31
CA GLU A 10 23.93 26.10 -13.36
C GLU A 10 25.16 25.74 -12.54
N PHE A 11 25.88 26.75 -12.07
CA PHE A 11 27.08 26.51 -11.26
C PHE A 11 26.73 25.75 -9.97
N GLY A 12 27.36 24.58 -9.80
CA GLY A 12 27.10 23.67 -8.68
C GLY A 12 26.34 22.40 -9.07
N ASP A 13 25.83 22.29 -10.30
CA ASP A 13 25.24 21.05 -10.82
C ASP A 13 26.30 19.97 -11.03
N ASP A 14 25.88 18.69 -10.91
CA ASP A 14 26.77 17.57 -11.15
C ASP A 14 27.09 17.46 -12.66
N ILE A 15 28.36 17.60 -13.01
CA ILE A 15 28.86 17.51 -14.39
C ILE A 15 28.47 16.18 -15.06
N ARG A 16 28.31 15.08 -14.27
CA ARG A 16 27.89 13.79 -14.79
C ARG A 16 26.45 13.77 -15.30
N SER A 17 25.65 14.76 -14.92
CA SER A 17 24.27 14.92 -15.37
C SER A 17 24.15 15.67 -16.72
N ILE A 18 25.25 16.12 -17.31
CA ILE A 18 25.22 16.84 -18.58
C ILE A 18 24.71 15.94 -19.70
N ASP A 19 23.74 16.45 -20.44
CA ASP A 19 23.29 15.83 -21.69
C ASP A 19 24.13 16.35 -22.87
N TRP A 20 25.12 15.58 -23.26
CA TRP A 20 26.04 15.98 -24.34
C TRP A 20 25.36 16.10 -25.69
N ASN A 21 24.26 15.36 -25.95
CA ASN A 21 23.52 15.45 -27.21
C ASN A 21 22.76 16.77 -27.32
N VAL A 22 22.10 17.21 -26.27
CA VAL A 22 21.40 18.49 -26.22
C VAL A 22 22.40 19.64 -26.20
N THR A 23 23.44 19.52 -25.39
CA THR A 23 24.55 20.49 -25.31
C THR A 23 25.17 20.75 -26.67
N ALA A 24 25.41 19.71 -27.48
CA ALA A 24 25.95 19.84 -28.81
C ALA A 24 25.04 20.59 -29.82
N ARG A 25 23.70 20.51 -29.61
CA ARG A 25 22.73 21.20 -30.48
C ARG A 25 22.59 22.68 -30.15
N TYR A 26 22.69 23.04 -28.90
CA TYR A 26 22.43 24.42 -28.44
C TYR A 26 23.69 25.19 -28.10
N ASN A 27 24.85 24.55 -28.17
CA ASN A 27 26.15 25.12 -27.84
C ASN A 27 26.27 25.71 -26.41
N GLU A 28 25.39 25.23 -25.51
CA GLU A 28 25.36 25.57 -24.10
C GLU A 28 25.16 24.28 -23.28
N PRO A 29 25.75 24.15 -22.08
CA PRO A 29 25.61 22.93 -21.29
C PRO A 29 24.17 22.79 -20.74
N PHE A 30 23.58 21.62 -21.00
CA PHE A 30 22.29 21.20 -20.47
C PHE A 30 22.46 19.98 -19.59
N ILE A 31 21.69 19.89 -18.52
CA ILE A 31 21.66 18.74 -17.64
C ILE A 31 20.33 17.97 -17.76
N LYS A 32 20.42 16.66 -17.56
CA LYS A 32 19.27 15.78 -17.42
C LYS A 32 18.78 15.84 -15.98
N ILE A 33 17.52 16.22 -15.78
CA ILE A 33 16.85 16.09 -14.50
C ILE A 33 16.12 14.76 -14.50
N PHE A 34 16.46 13.92 -13.55
CA PHE A 34 15.76 12.67 -13.31
C PHE A 34 14.88 12.87 -12.07
N GLU A 35 13.57 12.74 -12.25
CA GLU A 35 12.68 12.56 -11.09
C GLU A 35 12.87 11.14 -10.56
N GLU A 36 13.19 11.05 -9.28
CA GLU A 36 13.10 9.82 -8.55
C GLU A 36 11.61 9.52 -8.36
N GLU A 37 11.00 8.73 -9.24
CA GLU A 37 9.69 8.15 -8.97
C GLU A 37 9.82 7.28 -7.71
N ARG A 38 9.46 7.85 -6.58
CA ARG A 38 9.33 7.11 -5.33
C ARG A 38 8.07 6.27 -5.43
N GLU A 39 8.23 5.09 -6.00
CA GLU A 39 7.22 4.04 -5.97
C GLU A 39 6.91 3.68 -4.51
N LEU A 40 5.77 4.11 -4.02
CA LEU A 40 5.29 3.69 -2.72
C LEU A 40 4.54 2.36 -2.84
N THR A 41 4.55 1.61 -1.76
CA THR A 41 3.74 0.41 -1.62
C THR A 41 2.70 0.67 -0.54
N LEU A 42 1.44 0.54 -0.91
CA LEU A 42 0.31 0.57 0.00
C LEU A 42 -0.11 -0.86 0.33
N MET A 43 -0.16 -1.19 1.61
CA MET A 43 -0.67 -2.47 2.10
C MET A 43 -1.95 -2.25 2.91
N LEU A 44 -3.00 -2.96 2.54
CA LEU A 44 -4.28 -2.97 3.25
C LEU A 44 -4.36 -4.25 4.07
N LEU A 45 -4.37 -4.14 5.40
CA LEU A 45 -4.65 -5.24 6.32
C LEU A 45 -6.11 -5.15 6.73
N ILE A 46 -6.92 -6.10 6.30
CA ILE A 46 -8.37 -6.04 6.42
C ILE A 46 -8.85 -7.19 7.29
N ASP A 47 -9.38 -6.84 8.44
CA ASP A 47 -10.04 -7.77 9.34
C ASP A 47 -11.41 -8.13 8.76
N VAL A 48 -11.49 -9.36 8.26
CA VAL A 48 -12.73 -9.94 7.71
C VAL A 48 -13.45 -10.84 8.72
N SER A 49 -12.97 -10.89 9.96
CA SER A 49 -13.66 -11.62 11.03
C SER A 49 -15.06 -11.02 11.24
N GLY A 50 -16.03 -11.86 11.44
CA GLY A 50 -17.42 -11.44 11.65
C GLY A 50 -18.11 -12.26 12.71
N SER A 51 -18.89 -11.63 13.61
CA SER A 51 -19.77 -12.37 14.49
C SER A 51 -20.89 -13.02 13.66
N LYS A 52 -21.04 -14.33 13.79
CA LYS A 52 -22.05 -15.12 13.05
C LYS A 52 -23.50 -14.68 13.31
N ASN A 53 -23.74 -13.82 14.30
CA ASN A 53 -25.07 -13.58 14.87
C ASN A 53 -25.81 -12.32 14.38
N PHE A 54 -25.23 -11.48 13.50
CA PHE A 54 -25.90 -10.27 13.01
C PHE A 54 -25.63 -10.02 11.52
N ALA A 55 -26.37 -10.73 10.68
CA ALA A 55 -26.22 -10.69 9.22
C ALA A 55 -26.27 -9.24 8.64
N THR A 56 -27.16 -8.39 9.16
CA THR A 56 -27.32 -7.01 8.69
C THR A 56 -26.14 -6.12 9.08
N ARG A 57 -25.65 -6.27 10.31
CA ARG A 57 -24.52 -5.48 10.85
C ARG A 57 -23.20 -5.85 10.19
N ASN A 58 -23.02 -7.13 9.88
CA ASN A 58 -21.85 -7.63 9.15
C ASN A 58 -21.82 -7.17 7.69
N LYS A 59 -22.99 -7.09 7.05
CA LYS A 59 -23.11 -6.56 5.70
C LYS A 59 -22.70 -5.09 5.67
N LEU A 60 -23.21 -4.28 6.59
CA LEU A 60 -22.86 -2.85 6.67
C LEU A 60 -21.37 -2.65 6.99
N LYS A 61 -20.79 -3.41 7.91
CA LYS A 61 -19.35 -3.39 8.21
C LYS A 61 -18.54 -3.73 6.96
N LYS A 62 -18.92 -4.78 6.23
CA LYS A 62 -18.25 -5.20 4.99
C LYS A 62 -18.32 -4.13 3.92
N ASP A 63 -19.46 -3.50 3.73
CA ASP A 63 -19.66 -2.45 2.73
C ASP A 63 -18.79 -1.22 3.04
N ILE A 64 -18.75 -0.78 4.29
CA ILE A 64 -17.92 0.36 4.75
C ILE A 64 -16.42 0.03 4.57
N VAL A 65 -15.99 -1.13 4.99
CA VAL A 65 -14.59 -1.56 4.87
C VAL A 65 -14.18 -1.64 3.39
N THR A 66 -15.05 -2.15 2.53
CA THR A 66 -14.80 -2.21 1.09
C THR A 66 -14.73 -0.82 0.47
N GLU A 67 -15.58 0.11 0.88
CA GLU A 67 -15.58 1.50 0.39
C GLU A 67 -14.28 2.22 0.80
N ILE A 68 -13.84 2.08 2.05
CA ILE A 68 -12.58 2.65 2.54
C ILE A 68 -11.41 2.05 1.76
N ALA A 69 -11.35 0.72 1.65
CA ALA A 69 -10.28 0.04 0.93
C ALA A 69 -10.23 0.46 -0.55
N ALA A 70 -11.38 0.59 -1.21
CA ALA A 70 -11.48 1.06 -2.58
C ALA A 70 -10.97 2.50 -2.73
N THR A 71 -11.37 3.39 -1.82
CA THR A 71 -10.95 4.80 -1.82
C THR A 71 -9.42 4.92 -1.69
N LEU A 72 -8.82 4.20 -0.76
CA LEU A 72 -7.37 4.17 -0.55
C LEU A 72 -6.65 3.58 -1.78
N ALA A 73 -7.15 2.48 -2.33
CA ALA A 73 -6.56 1.83 -3.49
C ALA A 73 -6.63 2.70 -4.76
N PHE A 74 -7.76 3.39 -5.00
CA PHE A 74 -7.87 4.32 -6.12
C PHE A 74 -7.02 5.58 -5.94
N SER A 75 -6.81 6.05 -4.71
CA SER A 75 -5.85 7.12 -4.42
C SER A 75 -4.44 6.72 -4.78
N ALA A 76 -4.02 5.53 -4.39
CA ALA A 76 -2.72 4.96 -4.75
C ALA A 76 -2.57 4.77 -6.28
N LEU A 77 -3.65 4.40 -6.99
CA LEU A 77 -3.66 4.29 -8.45
C LEU A 77 -3.31 5.62 -9.13
N LYS A 78 -3.86 6.74 -8.64
CA LYS A 78 -3.57 8.07 -9.19
C LYS A 78 -2.10 8.45 -9.07
N ASN A 79 -1.44 7.95 -8.02
CA ASN A 79 -0.03 8.19 -7.75
C ASN A 79 0.89 7.14 -8.42
N ASN A 80 0.32 6.19 -9.16
CA ASN A 80 1.04 5.06 -9.75
C ASN A 80 1.78 4.19 -8.72
N ASP A 81 1.25 4.08 -7.52
CA ASP A 81 1.77 3.27 -6.42
C ASP A 81 1.32 1.80 -6.54
N LYS A 82 2.06 0.91 -5.86
CA LYS A 82 1.67 -0.50 -5.72
C LYS A 82 0.68 -0.66 -4.58
N VAL A 83 -0.34 -1.49 -4.78
CA VAL A 83 -1.33 -1.82 -3.75
C VAL A 83 -1.37 -3.32 -3.54
N GLY A 84 -1.25 -3.76 -2.30
CA GLY A 84 -1.48 -5.12 -1.88
C GLY A 84 -2.52 -5.20 -0.77
N ALA A 85 -3.04 -6.39 -0.51
CA ALA A 85 -4.02 -6.62 0.53
C ALA A 85 -3.78 -7.93 1.28
N ILE A 86 -4.03 -7.92 2.58
CA ILE A 86 -4.07 -9.08 3.45
C ILE A 86 -5.43 -9.11 4.11
N LEU A 87 -6.23 -10.12 3.80
CA LEU A 87 -7.48 -10.39 4.47
C LEU A 87 -7.23 -11.41 5.57
N PHE A 88 -7.59 -11.08 6.79
CA PHE A 88 -7.29 -11.93 7.93
C PHE A 88 -8.47 -12.10 8.89
N THR A 89 -8.43 -13.19 9.58
CA THR A 89 -9.22 -13.51 10.79
C THR A 89 -8.24 -13.82 11.92
N ASP A 90 -8.37 -14.90 12.64
CA ASP A 90 -7.30 -15.48 13.50
C ASP A 90 -6.17 -16.11 12.66
N ASN A 91 -6.37 -16.24 11.34
CA ASN A 91 -5.40 -16.69 10.37
C ASN A 91 -5.36 -15.73 9.15
N ILE A 92 -4.29 -15.83 8.35
CA ILE A 92 -4.25 -15.16 7.06
C ILE A 92 -5.14 -15.95 6.10
N GLU A 93 -6.20 -15.33 5.61
CA GLU A 93 -7.16 -16.00 4.73
C GLU A 93 -6.91 -15.74 3.26
N LEU A 94 -6.42 -14.54 2.91
CA LEU A 94 -6.05 -14.19 1.54
C LEU A 94 -4.92 -13.17 1.55
N PHE A 95 -3.90 -13.42 0.75
CA PHE A 95 -2.85 -12.46 0.45
C PHE A 95 -2.84 -12.12 -1.03
N ILE A 96 -2.97 -10.83 -1.34
CA ILE A 96 -2.84 -10.28 -2.68
C ILE A 96 -1.55 -9.45 -2.70
N PRO A 97 -0.51 -9.93 -3.41
CA PRO A 97 0.78 -9.22 -3.47
C PRO A 97 0.64 -7.82 -4.04
N PRO A 98 1.49 -6.87 -3.60
CA PRO A 98 1.50 -5.52 -4.16
C PRO A 98 1.76 -5.52 -5.66
N ASN A 99 0.87 -4.87 -6.39
CA ASN A 99 1.02 -4.67 -7.83
C ASN A 99 0.34 -3.36 -8.25
N LYS A 100 0.62 -2.89 -9.46
CA LYS A 100 0.07 -1.66 -10.04
C LYS A 100 -1.12 -1.93 -10.94
N GLY A 101 -1.82 -0.85 -11.20
CA GLY A 101 -2.80 -0.77 -12.28
C GLY A 101 -4.24 -1.05 -11.88
N LYS A 102 -5.14 -0.51 -12.68
CA LYS A 102 -6.59 -0.54 -12.44
C LYS A 102 -7.13 -1.97 -12.32
N LYS A 103 -6.68 -2.89 -13.18
CA LYS A 103 -7.13 -4.30 -13.13
C LYS A 103 -6.81 -4.96 -11.79
N HIS A 104 -5.63 -4.68 -11.23
CA HIS A 104 -5.21 -5.23 -9.95
C HIS A 104 -6.07 -4.68 -8.80
N ILE A 105 -6.34 -3.38 -8.79
CA ILE A 105 -7.20 -2.75 -7.78
C ILE A 105 -8.64 -3.29 -7.86
N LEU A 106 -9.19 -3.41 -9.06
CA LEU A 106 -10.52 -4.01 -9.24
C LEU A 106 -10.57 -5.46 -8.77
N ARG A 107 -9.46 -6.22 -8.91
CA ARG A 107 -9.35 -7.56 -8.32
C ARG A 107 -9.44 -7.51 -6.80
N ILE A 108 -8.71 -6.62 -6.14
CA ILE A 108 -8.76 -6.46 -4.68
C ILE A 108 -10.19 -6.16 -4.22
N ILE A 109 -10.86 -5.23 -4.88
CA ILE A 109 -12.24 -4.84 -4.54
C ILE A 109 -13.20 -6.01 -4.73
N ARG A 110 -13.09 -6.75 -5.83
CA ARG A 110 -13.93 -7.93 -6.08
C ARG A 110 -13.72 -9.01 -5.03
N GLU A 111 -12.47 -9.31 -4.68
CA GLU A 111 -12.15 -10.26 -3.62
C GLU A 111 -12.78 -9.85 -2.29
N LEU A 112 -12.74 -8.56 -1.94
CA LEU A 112 -13.39 -8.05 -0.72
C LEU A 112 -14.91 -8.22 -0.75
N LEU A 113 -15.56 -7.94 -1.87
CA LEU A 113 -17.01 -8.05 -2.01
C LEU A 113 -17.49 -9.49 -1.93
N GLU A 114 -16.76 -10.42 -2.53
CA GLU A 114 -17.13 -11.84 -2.63
C GLU A 114 -16.61 -12.69 -1.46
N PHE A 115 -15.70 -12.15 -0.65
CA PHE A 115 -14.99 -12.90 0.38
C PHE A 115 -15.93 -13.44 1.47
N LYS A 116 -15.74 -14.70 1.82
CA LYS A 116 -16.45 -15.40 2.90
C LYS A 116 -15.43 -15.88 3.94
N PRO A 117 -15.37 -15.28 5.12
CA PRO A 117 -14.40 -15.66 6.13
C PRO A 117 -14.67 -17.07 6.68
N LYS A 118 -13.61 -17.80 6.94
CA LYS A 118 -13.65 -19.14 7.53
C LYS A 118 -13.77 -19.14 9.03
N SER A 119 -13.33 -18.07 9.69
CA SER A 119 -13.37 -17.90 11.14
C SER A 119 -14.05 -16.60 11.55
N ALA A 120 -14.65 -16.61 12.74
CA ALA A 120 -15.21 -15.41 13.37
C ALA A 120 -14.23 -14.74 14.35
N LYS A 121 -13.11 -15.42 14.65
CA LYS A 121 -12.07 -14.90 15.55
C LYS A 121 -11.15 -13.96 14.78
N THR A 122 -10.47 -13.05 15.50
CA THR A 122 -9.46 -12.17 14.92
C THR A 122 -8.10 -12.37 15.59
N SER A 123 -7.03 -12.10 14.85
CA SER A 123 -5.67 -11.99 15.37
C SER A 123 -4.90 -10.94 14.58
N ILE A 124 -4.83 -9.75 15.15
CA ILE A 124 -4.05 -8.65 14.61
C ILE A 124 -2.55 -8.98 14.67
N ASP A 125 -2.11 -9.64 15.72
CA ASP A 125 -0.73 -10.08 15.90
C ASP A 125 -0.25 -10.96 14.74
N SER A 126 -1.05 -11.96 14.36
CA SER A 126 -0.73 -12.84 13.23
C SER A 126 -0.64 -12.09 11.91
N SER A 127 -1.55 -11.14 11.66
CA SER A 127 -1.55 -10.34 10.43
C SER A 127 -0.32 -9.43 10.34
N LEU A 128 0.06 -8.79 11.45
CA LEU A 128 1.24 -7.93 11.51
C LEU A 128 2.55 -8.72 11.37
N LYS A 129 2.66 -9.88 12.00
CA LYS A 129 3.81 -10.78 11.83
C LYS A 129 3.96 -11.26 10.40
N PHE A 130 2.85 -11.63 9.75
CA PHE A 130 2.86 -12.00 8.35
C PHE A 130 3.31 -10.83 7.47
N LEU A 131 2.76 -9.63 7.65
CA LEU A 131 3.19 -8.42 6.94
C LEU A 131 4.70 -8.18 7.09
N LEU A 132 5.22 -8.26 8.32
CA LEU A 132 6.63 -8.05 8.62
C LEU A 132 7.54 -9.07 7.90
N SER A 133 7.04 -10.29 7.67
CA SER A 133 7.78 -11.35 6.97
C SER A 133 7.83 -11.16 5.46
N ILE A 134 6.76 -10.60 4.84
CA ILE A 134 6.63 -10.51 3.38
C ILE A 134 7.04 -9.16 2.80
N ILE A 135 6.84 -8.05 3.52
CA ILE A 135 7.17 -6.71 3.06
C ILE A 135 8.46 -6.24 3.71
N GLN A 136 9.58 -6.33 2.98
CA GLN A 136 10.90 -5.97 3.51
C GLN A 136 11.22 -4.47 3.39
N LYS A 137 10.62 -3.78 2.42
CA LYS A 137 10.82 -2.34 2.17
C LYS A 137 9.84 -1.49 2.97
N LYS A 138 10.12 -0.19 3.06
CA LYS A 138 9.15 0.78 3.59
C LYS A 138 7.85 0.72 2.81
N ALA A 139 6.74 0.80 3.52
CA ALA A 139 5.40 0.78 2.96
C ALA A 139 4.46 1.65 3.80
N ILE A 140 3.39 2.11 3.19
CA ILE A 140 2.24 2.70 3.89
C ILE A 140 1.28 1.54 4.20
N VAL A 141 0.86 1.43 5.43
CA VAL A 141 0.02 0.31 5.90
C VAL A 141 -1.23 0.84 6.57
N PHE A 142 -2.39 0.45 6.08
CA PHE A 142 -3.66 0.68 6.74
C PHE A 142 -4.20 -0.62 7.33
N VAL A 143 -4.49 -0.60 8.62
CA VAL A 143 -5.14 -1.70 9.32
C VAL A 143 -6.61 -1.33 9.55
N LEU A 144 -7.51 -2.05 8.89
CA LEU A 144 -8.96 -1.87 9.01
C LEU A 144 -9.51 -2.98 9.91
N SER A 145 -9.82 -2.63 11.17
CA SER A 145 -10.32 -3.56 12.19
C SER A 145 -11.08 -2.79 13.26
N ASP A 146 -11.93 -3.48 14.03
CA ASP A 146 -12.50 -2.93 15.26
C ASP A 146 -11.51 -2.97 16.43
N PHE A 147 -10.33 -3.56 16.23
CA PHE A 147 -9.25 -3.69 17.22
C PHE A 147 -9.68 -4.39 18.52
N ILE A 148 -10.68 -5.26 18.43
CA ILE A 148 -11.10 -6.10 19.56
C ILE A 148 -10.26 -7.37 19.56
N ASP A 149 -9.04 -7.25 20.03
CA ASP A 149 -8.04 -8.32 20.10
C ASP A 149 -7.03 -7.98 21.20
N ASP A 150 -6.36 -8.99 21.74
CA ASP A 150 -5.36 -8.87 22.78
C ASP A 150 -3.97 -9.26 22.27
N ASN A 151 -2.93 -8.78 22.95
CA ASN A 151 -1.54 -9.23 22.76
C ASN A 151 -0.87 -8.88 21.41
N TYR A 152 -1.33 -7.86 20.68
CA TYR A 152 -0.68 -7.42 19.45
C TYR A 152 0.30 -6.23 19.60
N ASP A 153 0.47 -5.69 20.81
CA ASP A 153 1.29 -4.49 21.08
C ASP A 153 2.73 -4.63 20.59
N LYS A 154 3.34 -5.80 20.76
CA LYS A 154 4.73 -6.05 20.36
C LYS A 154 4.88 -6.00 18.84
N SER A 155 4.01 -6.68 18.13
CA SER A 155 4.00 -6.71 16.65
C SER A 155 3.62 -5.35 16.08
N LEU A 156 2.70 -4.62 16.73
CA LEU A 156 2.32 -3.26 16.35
C LEU A 156 3.49 -2.29 16.46
N LYS A 157 4.25 -2.32 17.57
CA LYS A 157 5.44 -1.50 17.76
C LYS A 157 6.52 -1.79 16.71
N LEU A 158 6.73 -3.05 16.36
CA LEU A 158 7.67 -3.45 15.31
C LEU A 158 7.23 -2.97 13.94
N ALA A 159 5.95 -3.14 13.60
CA ALA A 159 5.38 -2.67 12.34
C ALA A 159 5.43 -1.14 12.22
N ALA A 160 5.10 -0.40 13.28
CA ALA A 160 5.14 1.06 13.32
C ALA A 160 6.55 1.65 13.19
N LYS A 161 7.59 0.90 13.59
CA LYS A 161 8.99 1.30 13.35
C LYS A 161 9.42 1.11 11.89
N LYS A 162 8.84 0.13 11.20
CA LYS A 162 9.23 -0.25 9.83
C LYS A 162 8.39 0.45 8.78
N TYR A 163 7.12 0.65 9.04
CA TYR A 163 6.12 1.17 8.11
C TYR A 163 5.47 2.46 8.60
N ASP A 164 4.92 3.23 7.68
CA ASP A 164 3.96 4.28 7.99
C ASP A 164 2.59 3.62 8.20
N LEU A 165 2.23 3.40 9.47
CA LEU A 165 1.12 2.55 9.87
C LEU A 165 -0.02 3.36 10.47
N THR A 166 -1.21 3.19 9.91
CA THR A 166 -2.45 3.84 10.35
C THR A 166 -3.52 2.79 10.61
N GLY A 167 -4.14 2.86 11.78
CA GLY A 167 -5.33 2.05 12.13
C GLY A 167 -6.61 2.81 11.83
N ILE A 168 -7.58 2.14 11.22
CA ILE A 168 -8.93 2.66 10.95
C ILE A 168 -9.94 1.73 11.62
N ARG A 169 -10.77 2.31 12.51
CA ARG A 169 -11.79 1.62 13.29
C ARG A 169 -13.20 1.97 12.82
#